data_3495a30e2a74dfb4f3bbf91947f2de40
#
_entry.id   3495a30e2a74dfb4f3bbf91947f2de40
#
_cell.length_a   1.000
_cell.length_b   1.000
_cell.length_c   1.000
_cell.angle_alpha   90.00
_cell.angle_beta   90.00
_cell.angle_gamma   90.00
#
_symmetry.space_group_name_H-M   'P 1'
#
loop_
_entity.id
_entity.type
_entity.pdbx_description
1 polymer ?
#
loop_
_entity_poly.entity_id
_entity_poly.type
_entity_poly.pdbx_seq_one_letter_code
_entity_poly.pdbx_strand_id
1 'polypeptide(L)'
;MTQPKIRIRGLKKAFGEKQVLDGIDLDLMPSTGTVVIGGSGTGKSVLIKSILGLVTPDAGIIEIDGEDVLKAPRHRARQLRAQIGMLFQNGALFDSLPVWENVAFGLLAEGKIRRTAARDKAVEVLAQVGLDATVAGLSPAELSGGMQKRVALARAIAAEPAIMFFDEPTTGLDPIMGAVIDELIIDCVKRLGSTSLAITHDMASARRIADRAAMLYQGRVSWSGPAEDLLTTTDPVVDQFTHGCAQGPIKMALRR
;
A
#
# COMPACT_ATOMS: atom_id res chain seq x y z
N MET A 1 -24.41 10.76 2.23
CA MET A 1 -23.44 9.64 2.21
C MET A 1 -22.07 10.23 1.94
N THR A 2 -21.05 9.87 2.72
CA THR A 2 -19.68 10.39 2.53
C THR A 2 -19.12 9.84 1.22
N GLN A 3 -18.54 10.71 0.39
CA GLN A 3 -17.92 10.30 -0.88
C GLN A 3 -16.62 9.53 -0.61
N PRO A 4 -16.36 8.39 -1.29
CA PRO A 4 -15.08 7.69 -1.17
C PRO A 4 -13.90 8.55 -1.59
N LYS A 5 -12.76 8.42 -0.91
CA LYS A 5 -11.49 9.05 -1.30
C LYS A 5 -10.96 8.45 -2.60
N ILE A 6 -11.07 7.11 -2.74
CA ILE A 6 -10.85 6.41 -4.01
C ILE A 6 -12.07 5.53 -4.28
N ARG A 7 -12.60 5.61 -5.50
CA ARG A 7 -13.65 4.72 -5.99
C ARG A 7 -13.18 3.96 -7.21
N ILE A 8 -13.36 2.66 -7.20
CA ILE A 8 -13.02 1.77 -8.31
C ILE A 8 -14.27 1.05 -8.75
N ARG A 9 -14.55 1.02 -10.06
CA ARG A 9 -15.73 0.34 -10.63
C ARG A 9 -15.36 -0.40 -11.90
N GLY A 10 -15.72 -1.70 -11.92
CA GLY A 10 -15.59 -2.57 -13.08
C GLY A 10 -14.16 -2.68 -13.60
N LEU A 11 -13.14 -2.55 -12.74
CA LEU A 11 -11.76 -2.48 -13.19
C LEU A 11 -11.29 -3.82 -13.76
N LYS A 12 -10.79 -3.83 -15.00
CA LYS A 12 -10.29 -5.01 -15.68
C LYS A 12 -8.86 -4.83 -16.14
N LYS A 13 -8.08 -5.91 -16.05
CA LYS A 13 -6.72 -5.99 -16.60
C LYS A 13 -6.34 -7.40 -16.97
N ALA A 14 -5.90 -7.57 -18.22
CA ALA A 14 -5.31 -8.80 -18.73
C ALA A 14 -3.85 -8.58 -19.13
N PHE A 15 -3.06 -9.64 -19.12
CA PHE A 15 -1.72 -9.72 -19.69
C PHE A 15 -1.68 -10.94 -20.63
N GLY A 16 -1.69 -10.68 -21.93
CA GLY A 16 -1.94 -11.70 -22.94
C GLY A 16 -3.32 -12.33 -22.71
N GLU A 17 -3.39 -13.64 -22.66
CA GLU A 17 -4.65 -14.39 -22.42
C GLU A 17 -5.05 -14.44 -20.92
N LYS A 18 -4.15 -14.05 -20.01
CA LYS A 18 -4.40 -14.15 -18.58
C LYS A 18 -5.17 -12.93 -18.06
N GLN A 19 -6.46 -13.13 -17.73
CA GLN A 19 -7.24 -12.13 -16.97
C GLN A 19 -6.75 -12.09 -15.52
N VAL A 20 -6.29 -10.91 -15.06
CA VAL A 20 -5.74 -10.70 -13.71
C VAL A 20 -6.72 -9.93 -12.84
N LEU A 21 -7.33 -8.87 -13.37
CA LEU A 21 -8.45 -8.17 -12.74
C LEU A 21 -9.66 -8.30 -13.64
N ASP A 22 -10.81 -8.74 -13.09
CA ASP A 22 -12.01 -9.02 -13.85
C ASP A 22 -13.26 -8.37 -13.22
N GLY A 23 -13.29 -7.04 -13.24
CA GLY A 23 -14.41 -6.27 -12.72
C GLY A 23 -14.31 -5.99 -11.21
N ILE A 24 -13.19 -5.40 -10.78
CA ILE A 24 -13.01 -4.97 -9.39
C ILE A 24 -13.90 -3.76 -9.11
N ASP A 25 -14.71 -3.88 -8.05
CA ASP A 25 -15.41 -2.80 -7.38
C ASP A 25 -14.89 -2.65 -5.96
N LEU A 26 -14.38 -1.46 -5.62
CA LEU A 26 -13.81 -1.18 -4.29
C LEU A 26 -13.92 0.31 -3.97
N ASP A 27 -14.33 0.62 -2.75
CA ASP A 27 -14.34 1.98 -2.21
C ASP A 27 -13.37 2.09 -1.04
N LEU A 28 -12.47 3.08 -1.09
CA LEU A 28 -11.63 3.48 0.03
C LEU A 28 -12.24 4.74 0.65
N MET A 29 -12.74 4.63 1.87
CA MET A 29 -13.40 5.73 2.55
C MET A 29 -12.37 6.72 3.12
N PRO A 30 -12.69 8.02 3.22
CA PRO A 30 -11.79 9.01 3.80
C PRO A 30 -11.35 8.63 5.22
N SER A 31 -10.07 8.81 5.53
CA SER A 31 -9.46 8.55 6.85
C SER A 31 -9.74 7.15 7.41
N THR A 32 -9.91 6.17 6.52
CA THR A 32 -10.16 4.76 6.87
C THR A 32 -9.06 3.88 6.30
N GLY A 33 -8.60 2.92 7.08
CA GLY A 33 -7.69 1.87 6.63
C GLY A 33 -8.46 0.74 5.95
N THR A 34 -8.07 0.38 4.73
CA THR A 34 -8.58 -0.80 4.02
C THR A 34 -7.44 -1.76 3.72
N VAL A 35 -7.63 -3.05 3.96
CA VAL A 35 -6.69 -4.09 3.56
C VAL A 35 -7.27 -4.96 2.45
N VAL A 36 -6.47 -5.26 1.43
CA VAL A 36 -6.80 -6.27 0.41
C VAL A 36 -5.96 -7.50 0.65
N ILE A 37 -6.62 -8.60 0.99
CA ILE A 37 -6.01 -9.90 1.18
C ILE A 37 -6.24 -10.81 -0.04
N GLY A 38 -5.50 -11.90 -0.13
CA GLY A 38 -5.66 -12.90 -1.18
C GLY A 38 -4.35 -13.61 -1.50
N GLY A 39 -4.43 -14.73 -2.18
CA GLY A 39 -3.28 -15.56 -2.55
C GLY A 39 -2.26 -14.86 -3.44
N SER A 40 -1.09 -15.48 -3.61
CA SER A 40 -0.08 -14.98 -4.55
C SER A 40 -0.63 -14.99 -5.98
N GLY A 41 -0.36 -13.92 -6.74
CA GLY A 41 -0.78 -13.81 -8.14
C GLY A 41 -2.26 -13.52 -8.39
N THR A 42 -3.06 -13.22 -7.36
CA THR A 42 -4.50 -12.87 -7.51
C THR A 42 -4.75 -11.48 -8.08
N GLY A 43 -3.72 -10.65 -8.26
CA GLY A 43 -3.85 -9.31 -8.86
C GLY A 43 -3.72 -8.14 -7.89
N LYS A 44 -3.44 -8.37 -6.60
CA LYS A 44 -3.33 -7.31 -5.58
C LYS A 44 -2.35 -6.19 -5.97
N SER A 45 -1.12 -6.53 -6.34
CA SER A 45 -0.13 -5.54 -6.78
C SER A 45 -0.49 -4.91 -8.13
N VAL A 46 -1.25 -5.61 -9.00
CA VAL A 46 -1.76 -5.02 -10.25
C VAL A 46 -2.82 -3.97 -9.94
N LEU A 47 -3.68 -4.21 -8.95
CA LEU A 47 -4.66 -3.23 -8.47
C LEU A 47 -3.98 -1.93 -8.02
N ILE A 48 -3.00 -2.01 -7.10
CA ILE A 48 -2.24 -0.83 -6.64
C ILE A 48 -1.54 -0.14 -7.82
N LYS A 49 -0.85 -0.89 -8.67
CA LYS A 49 -0.15 -0.33 -9.85
C LYS A 49 -1.11 0.35 -10.82
N SER A 50 -2.34 -0.13 -10.95
CA SER A 50 -3.38 0.51 -11.77
C SER A 50 -3.82 1.85 -11.18
N ILE A 51 -4.03 1.94 -9.87
CA ILE A 51 -4.38 3.20 -9.20
C ILE A 51 -3.24 4.21 -9.34
N LEU A 52 -2.00 3.78 -9.14
CA LEU A 52 -0.78 4.60 -9.29
C LEU A 52 -0.53 5.02 -10.76
N GLY A 53 -1.20 4.40 -11.73
CA GLY A 53 -0.99 4.66 -13.16
C GLY A 53 0.29 4.03 -13.72
N LEU A 54 0.88 3.08 -13.01
CA LEU A 54 2.03 2.28 -13.46
C LEU A 54 1.60 1.15 -14.41
N VAL A 55 0.34 0.75 -14.33
CA VAL A 55 -0.32 -0.20 -15.23
C VAL A 55 -1.58 0.46 -15.74
N THR A 56 -1.80 0.46 -17.05
CA THR A 56 -3.05 0.95 -17.65
C THR A 56 -4.09 -0.16 -17.62
N PRO A 57 -5.25 0.02 -16.96
CA PRO A 57 -6.35 -0.92 -17.04
C PRO A 57 -6.91 -1.03 -18.46
N ASP A 58 -7.53 -2.17 -18.77
CA ASP A 58 -8.18 -2.38 -20.07
C ASP A 58 -9.62 -1.88 -20.09
N ALA A 59 -10.27 -1.83 -18.90
CA ALA A 59 -11.60 -1.25 -18.69
C ALA A 59 -11.82 -0.86 -17.23
N GLY A 60 -12.88 -0.11 -16.98
CA GLY A 60 -13.31 0.33 -15.67
C GLY A 60 -13.03 1.79 -15.40
N ILE A 61 -13.25 2.20 -14.14
CA ILE A 61 -13.12 3.58 -13.67
C ILE A 61 -12.30 3.56 -12.38
N ILE A 62 -11.39 4.54 -12.25
CA ILE A 62 -10.68 4.84 -11.00
C ILE A 62 -10.88 6.33 -10.73
N GLU A 63 -11.63 6.64 -9.69
CA GLU A 63 -11.81 8.03 -9.23
C GLU A 63 -10.96 8.28 -7.98
N ILE A 64 -10.28 9.42 -7.94
CA ILE A 64 -9.64 9.99 -6.74
C ILE A 64 -10.32 11.35 -6.49
N ASP A 65 -10.87 11.56 -5.31
CA ASP A 65 -11.65 12.75 -4.96
C ASP A 65 -12.79 13.02 -5.95
N GLY A 66 -13.40 11.96 -6.51
CA GLY A 66 -14.51 12.05 -7.46
C GLY A 66 -14.12 12.33 -8.92
N GLU A 67 -12.81 12.41 -9.22
CA GLU A 67 -12.33 12.60 -10.59
C GLU A 67 -11.76 11.31 -11.17
N ASP A 68 -12.21 10.90 -12.36
CA ASP A 68 -11.71 9.71 -13.06
C ASP A 68 -10.29 9.95 -13.60
N VAL A 69 -9.30 9.36 -12.92
CA VAL A 69 -7.87 9.51 -13.27
C VAL A 69 -7.46 8.81 -14.57
N LEU A 70 -8.32 7.96 -15.13
CA LEU A 70 -8.08 7.31 -16.42
C LEU A 70 -8.47 8.21 -17.59
N LYS A 71 -9.47 9.09 -17.40
CA LYS A 71 -9.96 10.04 -18.39
C LYS A 71 -9.42 11.45 -18.22
N ALA A 72 -8.94 11.81 -17.03
CA ALA A 72 -8.40 13.13 -16.73
C ALA A 72 -7.16 13.44 -17.61
N PRO A 73 -6.95 14.72 -17.96
CA PRO A 73 -5.72 15.15 -18.61
C PRO A 73 -4.48 14.70 -17.81
N ARG A 74 -3.37 14.37 -18.49
CA ARG A 74 -2.16 13.80 -17.86
C ARG A 74 -1.67 14.61 -16.66
N HIS A 75 -1.65 15.94 -16.75
CA HIS A 75 -1.22 16.80 -15.65
C HIS A 75 -2.15 16.68 -14.44
N ARG A 76 -3.47 16.60 -14.67
CA ARG A 76 -4.46 16.47 -13.59
C ARG A 76 -4.39 15.09 -12.93
N ALA A 77 -4.32 14.02 -13.72
CA ALA A 77 -4.13 12.67 -13.21
C ALA A 77 -2.84 12.54 -12.37
N ARG A 78 -1.75 13.21 -12.79
CA ARG A 78 -0.50 13.27 -12.02
C ARG A 78 -0.69 14.00 -10.70
N GLN A 79 -1.39 15.14 -10.69
CA GLN A 79 -1.69 15.90 -9.45
C GLN A 79 -2.50 15.06 -8.45
N LEU A 80 -3.54 14.35 -8.93
CA LEU A 80 -4.36 13.48 -8.09
C LEU A 80 -3.54 12.34 -7.48
N ARG A 81 -2.67 11.71 -8.28
CA ARG A 81 -1.78 10.62 -7.81
C ARG A 81 -0.63 11.10 -6.93
N ALA A 82 -0.22 12.36 -7.04
CA ALA A 82 0.81 12.95 -6.17
C ALA A 82 0.38 13.03 -4.69
N GLN A 83 -0.91 12.85 -4.40
CA GLN A 83 -1.44 12.72 -3.04
C GLN A 83 -1.14 11.36 -2.41
N ILE A 84 -0.58 10.38 -3.16
CA ILE A 84 -0.37 9.01 -2.71
C ILE A 84 1.07 8.82 -2.28
N GLY A 85 1.28 8.50 -1.01
CA GLY A 85 2.53 7.96 -0.49
C GLY A 85 2.53 6.43 -0.61
N MET A 86 3.67 5.84 -0.97
CA MET A 86 3.78 4.39 -1.20
C MET A 86 4.94 3.77 -0.44
N LEU A 87 4.65 2.74 0.35
CA LEU A 87 5.63 1.81 0.91
C LEU A 87 5.61 0.52 0.08
N PHE A 88 6.69 0.27 -0.66
CA PHE A 88 6.86 -0.92 -1.48
C PHE A 88 7.34 -2.12 -0.65
N GLN A 89 7.06 -3.33 -1.11
CA GLN A 89 7.40 -4.59 -0.44
C GLN A 89 8.86 -4.68 0.02
N ASN A 90 9.82 -4.28 -0.81
CA ASN A 90 11.25 -4.31 -0.48
C ASN A 90 11.81 -2.93 -0.10
N GLY A 91 10.94 -1.99 0.32
CA GLY A 91 11.34 -0.61 0.60
C GLY A 91 11.66 0.19 -0.67
N ALA A 92 12.22 -0.42 -1.71
CA ALA A 92 12.64 0.20 -2.97
C ALA A 92 13.47 1.48 -2.76
N LEU A 93 14.41 1.44 -1.81
CA LEU A 93 15.36 2.54 -1.60
C LEU A 93 16.34 2.60 -2.78
N PHE A 94 16.79 3.80 -3.09
CA PHE A 94 17.84 4.01 -4.09
C PHE A 94 19.21 3.76 -3.45
N ASP A 95 19.90 2.71 -3.83
CA ASP A 95 21.20 2.30 -3.26
C ASP A 95 22.28 3.37 -3.46
N SER A 96 22.17 4.15 -4.53
CA SER A 96 23.12 5.23 -4.87
C SER A 96 22.90 6.52 -4.07
N LEU A 97 21.84 6.61 -3.27
CA LEU A 97 21.50 7.81 -2.50
C LEU A 97 21.61 7.53 -0.99
N PRO A 98 22.12 8.49 -0.19
CA PRO A 98 22.07 8.39 1.25
C PRO A 98 20.61 8.41 1.76
N VAL A 99 20.41 7.98 2.98
CA VAL A 99 19.09 7.86 3.62
C VAL A 99 18.30 9.15 3.54
N TRP A 100 18.90 10.30 3.86
CA TRP A 100 18.18 11.57 3.82
C TRP A 100 17.68 11.96 2.42
N GLU A 101 18.45 11.65 1.36
CA GLU A 101 18.01 11.87 -0.02
C GLU A 101 16.91 10.90 -0.43
N ASN A 102 16.98 9.64 0.02
CA ASN A 102 15.90 8.69 -0.15
C ASN A 102 14.60 9.22 0.47
N VAL A 103 14.63 9.70 1.71
CA VAL A 103 13.44 10.24 2.41
C VAL A 103 12.90 11.48 1.69
N ALA A 104 13.75 12.42 1.34
CA ALA A 104 13.35 13.67 0.69
C ALA A 104 13.17 13.59 -0.82
N PHE A 105 13.35 12.40 -1.44
CA PHE A 105 13.41 12.22 -2.91
C PHE A 105 12.22 12.86 -3.64
N GLY A 106 11.00 12.60 -3.22
CA GLY A 106 9.80 13.16 -3.84
C GLY A 106 9.75 14.69 -3.77
N LEU A 107 10.10 15.25 -2.61
CA LEU A 107 10.11 16.70 -2.39
C LEU A 107 11.17 17.40 -3.26
N LEU A 108 12.34 16.77 -3.41
CA LEU A 108 13.42 17.27 -4.27
C LEU A 108 13.06 17.18 -5.74
N ALA A 109 12.51 16.03 -6.18
CA ALA A 109 12.13 15.80 -7.57
C ALA A 109 11.01 16.75 -8.06
N GLU A 110 10.13 17.17 -7.17
CA GLU A 110 9.06 18.12 -7.46
C GLU A 110 9.50 19.59 -7.28
N GLY A 111 10.74 19.84 -6.88
CA GLY A 111 11.25 21.20 -6.61
C GLY A 111 10.58 21.90 -5.43
N LYS A 112 9.89 21.16 -4.55
CA LYS A 112 9.16 21.72 -3.41
C LYS A 112 10.08 22.20 -2.29
N ILE A 113 11.32 21.70 -2.24
CA ILE A 113 12.27 22.01 -1.18
C ILE A 113 13.69 22.17 -1.73
N ARG A 114 14.48 23.07 -1.15
CA ARG A 114 15.91 23.20 -1.46
C ARG A 114 16.70 22.08 -0.80
N ARG A 115 17.83 21.66 -1.41
CA ARG A 115 18.64 20.52 -0.93
C ARG A 115 19.10 20.67 0.53
N THR A 116 19.42 21.88 0.96
CA THR A 116 19.81 22.17 2.36
C THR A 116 18.68 21.86 3.33
N ALA A 117 17.47 22.38 3.07
CA ALA A 117 16.29 22.13 3.89
C ALA A 117 15.74 20.70 3.78
N ALA A 118 16.05 20.00 2.67
CA ALA A 118 15.62 18.61 2.46
C ALA A 118 16.25 17.65 3.49
N ARG A 119 17.50 17.89 3.88
CA ARG A 119 18.17 17.09 4.93
C ARG A 119 17.53 17.27 6.29
N ASP A 120 17.22 18.51 6.67
CA ASP A 120 16.57 18.81 7.96
C ASP A 120 15.17 18.18 8.00
N LYS A 121 14.40 18.32 6.92
CA LYS A 121 13.08 17.66 6.80
C LYS A 121 13.20 16.13 6.87
N ALA A 122 14.21 15.55 6.22
CA ALA A 122 14.43 14.11 6.29
C ALA A 122 14.74 13.64 7.72
N VAL A 123 15.58 14.37 8.47
CA VAL A 123 15.87 14.05 9.87
C VAL A 123 14.62 14.14 10.73
N GLU A 124 13.79 15.18 10.54
CA GLU A 124 12.49 15.31 11.22
C GLU A 124 11.61 14.09 10.97
N VAL A 125 11.49 13.66 9.70
CA VAL A 125 10.63 12.53 9.33
C VAL A 125 11.22 11.19 9.79
N LEU A 126 12.55 11.03 9.80
CA LEU A 126 13.21 9.84 10.36
C LEU A 126 12.89 9.66 11.84
N ALA A 127 12.91 10.75 12.62
CA ALA A 127 12.52 10.70 14.02
C ALA A 127 11.07 10.19 14.21
N GLN A 128 10.15 10.52 13.29
CA GLN A 128 8.75 10.07 13.34
C GLN A 128 8.59 8.56 13.16
N VAL A 129 9.58 7.89 12.56
CA VAL A 129 9.61 6.43 12.40
C VAL A 129 10.61 5.77 13.36
N GLY A 130 11.03 6.49 14.40
CA GLY A 130 11.92 6.00 15.46
C GLY A 130 13.36 5.75 15.01
N LEU A 131 13.87 6.55 14.06
CA LEU A 131 15.26 6.51 13.61
C LEU A 131 16.00 7.79 14.06
N ASP A 132 17.22 7.60 14.58
CA ASP A 132 18.09 8.70 15.00
C ASP A 132 18.65 9.49 13.80
N ALA A 133 18.99 10.77 14.02
CA ALA A 133 19.56 11.65 12.99
C ALA A 133 20.87 11.13 12.39
N THR A 134 21.64 10.31 13.13
CA THR A 134 22.89 9.70 12.64
C THR A 134 22.67 8.78 11.44
N VAL A 135 21.46 8.21 11.32
CA VAL A 135 21.09 7.33 10.19
C VAL A 135 21.00 8.11 8.88
N ALA A 136 20.75 9.41 8.91
CA ALA A 136 20.52 10.22 7.71
C ALA A 136 21.67 10.19 6.69
N GLY A 137 22.92 10.04 7.17
CA GLY A 137 24.11 10.01 6.32
C GLY A 137 24.46 8.62 5.76
N LEU A 138 23.83 7.55 6.27
CA LEU A 138 24.14 6.19 5.87
C LEU A 138 23.61 5.87 4.47
N SER A 139 24.19 4.85 3.83
CA SER A 139 23.66 4.22 2.63
C SER A 139 22.62 3.14 3.00
N PRO A 140 21.68 2.77 2.13
CA PRO A 140 20.73 1.69 2.38
C PRO A 140 21.39 0.34 2.74
N ALA A 141 22.57 0.05 2.20
CA ALA A 141 23.31 -1.18 2.46
C ALA A 141 23.85 -1.30 3.91
N GLU A 142 23.98 -0.17 4.61
CA GLU A 142 24.42 -0.13 6.02
C GLU A 142 23.27 -0.31 7.01
N LEU A 143 22.04 -0.44 6.52
CA LEU A 143 20.83 -0.55 7.34
C LEU A 143 20.40 -2.01 7.52
N SER A 144 19.90 -2.35 8.72
CA SER A 144 19.15 -3.60 8.90
C SER A 144 17.82 -3.58 8.11
N GLY A 145 17.24 -4.75 7.85
CA GLY A 145 15.96 -4.86 7.12
C GLY A 145 14.83 -4.05 7.75
N GLY A 146 14.72 -4.04 9.09
CA GLY A 146 13.76 -3.21 9.82
C GLY A 146 14.04 -1.71 9.66
N MET A 147 15.31 -1.28 9.68
CA MET A 147 15.68 0.12 9.42
C MET A 147 15.34 0.52 7.98
N GLN A 148 15.63 -0.33 6.99
CA GLN A 148 15.26 -0.06 5.59
C GLN A 148 13.75 0.14 5.42
N LYS A 149 12.92 -0.66 6.08
CA LYS A 149 11.45 -0.51 6.08
C LYS A 149 11.02 0.82 6.71
N ARG A 150 11.63 1.22 7.84
CA ARG A 150 11.36 2.51 8.49
C ARG A 150 11.79 3.70 7.61
N VAL A 151 12.94 3.63 6.96
CA VAL A 151 13.38 4.66 5.99
C VAL A 151 12.43 4.74 4.80
N ALA A 152 11.96 3.60 4.28
CA ALA A 152 10.98 3.57 3.21
C ALA A 152 9.61 4.13 3.64
N LEU A 153 9.18 3.89 4.89
CA LEU A 153 8.00 4.52 5.48
C LEU A 153 8.21 6.04 5.64
N ALA A 154 9.37 6.47 6.13
CA ALA A 154 9.74 7.89 6.21
C ALA A 154 9.64 8.58 4.85
N ARG A 155 10.17 7.96 3.77
CA ARG A 155 10.03 8.46 2.40
C ARG A 155 8.57 8.57 1.97
N ALA A 156 7.74 7.59 2.31
CA ALA A 156 6.35 7.57 1.94
C ALA A 156 5.54 8.70 2.59
N ILE A 157 5.88 9.07 3.84
CA ILE A 157 5.17 10.12 4.61
C ILE A 157 5.79 11.52 4.49
N ALA A 158 6.98 11.67 3.89
CA ALA A 158 7.72 12.93 3.85
C ALA A 158 6.96 14.10 3.18
N ALA A 159 6.10 13.79 2.22
CA ALA A 159 5.24 14.77 1.54
C ALA A 159 3.85 14.94 2.20
N GLU A 160 3.63 14.36 3.38
CA GLU A 160 2.36 14.39 4.12
C GLU A 160 1.16 13.99 3.25
N PRO A 161 1.19 12.79 2.65
CA PRO A 161 0.19 12.39 1.66
C PRO A 161 -1.20 12.20 2.27
N ALA A 162 -2.24 12.54 1.50
CA ALA A 162 -3.64 12.30 1.89
C ALA A 162 -4.06 10.82 1.74
N ILE A 163 -3.27 10.04 1.01
CA ILE A 163 -3.51 8.62 0.76
C ILE A 163 -2.20 7.86 0.96
N MET A 164 -2.25 6.74 1.67
CA MET A 164 -1.10 5.88 1.92
C MET A 164 -1.32 4.47 1.37
N PHE A 165 -0.38 3.97 0.58
CA PHE A 165 -0.40 2.58 0.10
C PHE A 165 0.74 1.78 0.70
N PHE A 166 0.44 0.55 1.11
CA PHE A 166 1.38 -0.40 1.71
C PHE A 166 1.33 -1.72 0.95
N ASP A 167 2.40 -2.08 0.27
CA ASP A 167 2.51 -3.36 -0.45
C ASP A 167 3.39 -4.30 0.39
N GLU A 168 2.75 -5.27 1.08
CA GLU A 168 3.39 -6.27 1.93
C GLU A 168 4.39 -5.64 2.94
N PRO A 169 3.96 -4.71 3.82
CA PRO A 169 4.85 -3.89 4.63
C PRO A 169 5.72 -4.67 5.60
N THR A 170 5.23 -5.79 6.12
CA THR A 170 5.90 -6.63 7.14
C THR A 170 6.62 -7.84 6.55
N THR A 171 6.49 -8.10 5.25
CA THR A 171 7.12 -9.26 4.59
C THR A 171 8.64 -9.22 4.73
N GLY A 172 9.22 -10.35 5.16
CA GLY A 172 10.66 -10.52 5.38
C GLY A 172 11.16 -10.05 6.74
N LEU A 173 10.28 -9.64 7.64
CA LEU A 173 10.59 -9.30 9.04
C LEU A 173 10.16 -10.44 9.97
N ASP A 174 10.82 -10.52 11.13
CA ASP A 174 10.33 -11.35 12.22
C ASP A 174 9.01 -10.80 12.80
N PRO A 175 8.22 -11.61 13.53
CA PRO A 175 6.91 -11.20 14.01
C PRO A 175 6.93 -9.96 14.94
N ILE A 176 8.01 -9.77 15.72
CA ILE A 176 8.12 -8.63 16.64
C ILE A 176 8.37 -7.35 15.84
N MET A 177 9.32 -7.39 14.90
CA MET A 177 9.59 -6.27 14.01
C MET A 177 8.41 -5.96 13.10
N GLY A 178 7.69 -6.99 12.63
CA GLY A 178 6.44 -6.81 11.89
C GLY A 178 5.41 -6.02 12.69
N ALA A 179 5.21 -6.37 13.97
CA ALA A 179 4.30 -5.63 14.85
C ALA A 179 4.72 -4.17 15.04
N VAL A 180 6.03 -3.91 15.20
CA VAL A 180 6.56 -2.53 15.31
C VAL A 180 6.29 -1.72 14.04
N ILE A 181 6.45 -2.31 12.85
CA ILE A 181 6.14 -1.63 11.58
C ILE A 181 4.63 -1.35 11.47
N ASP A 182 3.77 -2.29 11.88
CA ASP A 182 2.32 -2.08 11.90
C ASP A 182 1.93 -0.90 12.81
N GLU A 183 2.50 -0.82 14.01
CA GLU A 183 2.26 0.30 14.94
C GLU A 183 2.70 1.64 14.33
N LEU A 184 3.89 1.69 13.71
CA LEU A 184 4.36 2.89 13.01
C LEU A 184 3.45 3.29 11.85
N ILE A 185 2.91 2.33 11.09
CA ILE A 185 1.93 2.58 10.03
C ILE A 185 0.66 3.21 10.61
N ILE A 186 0.11 2.62 11.68
CA ILE A 186 -1.10 3.12 12.35
C ILE A 186 -0.89 4.55 12.84
N ASP A 187 0.21 4.81 13.52
CA ASP A 187 0.53 6.14 14.06
C ASP A 187 0.69 7.18 12.95
N CYS A 188 1.40 6.84 11.87
CA CYS A 188 1.56 7.72 10.72
C CYS A 188 0.23 8.02 10.03
N VAL A 189 -0.59 7.00 9.75
CA VAL A 189 -1.89 7.15 9.09
C VAL A 189 -2.84 8.00 9.94
N LYS A 190 -2.91 7.74 11.25
CA LYS A 190 -3.74 8.51 12.19
C LYS A 190 -3.29 9.97 12.30
N ARG A 191 -1.99 10.21 12.47
CA ARG A 191 -1.43 11.56 12.57
C ARG A 191 -1.68 12.40 11.33
N LEU A 192 -1.55 11.80 10.14
CA LEU A 192 -1.79 12.47 8.86
C LEU A 192 -3.28 12.58 8.51
N GLY A 193 -4.16 11.83 9.18
CA GLY A 193 -5.57 11.71 8.79
C GLY A 193 -5.75 11.08 7.41
N SER A 194 -4.76 10.28 6.96
CA SER A 194 -4.73 9.73 5.61
C SER A 194 -5.72 8.58 5.44
N THR A 195 -6.21 8.39 4.23
CA THR A 195 -6.87 7.16 3.80
C THR A 195 -5.80 6.12 3.46
N SER A 196 -5.93 4.88 3.91
CA SER A 196 -4.91 3.89 3.60
C SER A 196 -5.44 2.65 2.87
N LEU A 197 -4.59 2.09 2.01
CA LEU A 197 -4.77 0.79 1.36
C LEU A 197 -3.53 -0.06 1.60
N ALA A 198 -3.70 -1.17 2.28
CA ALA A 198 -2.65 -2.17 2.46
C ALA A 198 -2.93 -3.43 1.66
N ILE A 199 -1.88 -4.06 1.16
CA ILE A 199 -1.91 -5.42 0.66
C ILE A 199 -1.07 -6.26 1.60
N THR A 200 -1.61 -7.36 2.10
CA THR A 200 -0.83 -8.33 2.87
C THR A 200 -1.46 -9.72 2.81
N HIS A 201 -0.66 -10.72 3.09
CA HIS A 201 -1.10 -12.09 3.36
C HIS A 201 -0.95 -12.45 4.84
N ASP A 202 -0.45 -11.54 5.67
CA ASP A 202 -0.38 -11.69 7.13
C ASP A 202 -1.68 -11.20 7.77
N MET A 203 -2.46 -12.15 8.30
CA MET A 203 -3.77 -11.85 8.91
C MET A 203 -3.67 -11.08 10.21
N ALA A 204 -2.57 -11.22 10.97
CA ALA A 204 -2.36 -10.46 12.18
C ALA A 204 -2.11 -8.98 11.85
N SER A 205 -1.25 -8.70 10.86
CA SER A 205 -1.03 -7.36 10.33
C SER A 205 -2.31 -6.77 9.74
N ALA A 206 -3.03 -7.52 8.88
CA ALA A 206 -4.27 -7.07 8.24
C ALA A 206 -5.29 -6.53 9.24
N ARG A 207 -5.54 -7.28 10.34
CA ARG A 207 -6.50 -6.87 11.39
C ARG A 207 -6.01 -5.71 12.25
N ARG A 208 -4.71 -5.51 12.33
CA ARG A 208 -4.11 -4.45 13.16
C ARG A 208 -4.14 -3.10 12.45
N ILE A 209 -3.83 -3.09 11.14
CA ILE A 209 -3.63 -1.84 10.39
C ILE A 209 -4.86 -1.33 9.65
N ALA A 210 -5.96 -2.10 9.59
CA ALA A 210 -7.12 -1.73 8.79
C ALA A 210 -8.44 -1.80 9.56
N ASP A 211 -9.36 -0.91 9.19
CA ASP A 211 -10.74 -0.89 9.65
C ASP A 211 -11.62 -1.82 8.80
N ARG A 212 -11.29 -1.93 7.52
CA ARG A 212 -12.03 -2.72 6.52
C ARG A 212 -11.10 -3.67 5.79
N ALA A 213 -11.66 -4.80 5.36
CA ALA A 213 -10.94 -5.77 4.55
C ALA A 213 -11.73 -6.16 3.30
N ALA A 214 -11.00 -6.54 2.25
CA ALA A 214 -11.55 -7.10 1.04
C ALA A 214 -10.71 -8.30 0.60
N MET A 215 -11.38 -9.40 0.19
CA MET A 215 -10.73 -10.59 -0.34
C MET A 215 -10.69 -10.51 -1.86
N LEU A 216 -9.49 -10.52 -2.43
CA LEU A 216 -9.29 -10.61 -3.88
C LEU A 216 -9.07 -12.07 -4.27
N TYR A 217 -10.05 -12.63 -4.99
CA TYR A 217 -10.03 -13.99 -5.47
C TYR A 217 -10.48 -14.06 -6.93
N GLN A 218 -9.74 -14.79 -7.77
CA GLN A 218 -10.03 -14.94 -9.21
C GLN A 218 -10.28 -13.61 -9.95
N GLY A 219 -9.49 -12.59 -9.63
CA GLY A 219 -9.59 -11.27 -10.27
C GLY A 219 -10.77 -10.41 -9.83
N ARG A 220 -11.52 -10.82 -8.80
CA ARG A 220 -12.69 -10.10 -8.28
C ARG A 220 -12.60 -9.90 -6.77
N VAL A 221 -13.29 -8.90 -6.24
CA VAL A 221 -13.54 -8.79 -4.80
C VAL A 221 -14.65 -9.78 -4.46
N SER A 222 -14.28 -10.92 -3.87
CA SER A 222 -15.24 -11.99 -3.51
C SER A 222 -15.94 -11.72 -2.18
N TRP A 223 -15.30 -10.95 -1.29
CA TRP A 223 -15.84 -10.56 0.01
C TRP A 223 -15.29 -9.21 0.42
N SER A 224 -16.09 -8.43 1.17
CA SER A 224 -15.64 -7.23 1.86
C SER A 224 -16.45 -7.00 3.13
N GLY A 225 -15.76 -6.54 4.19
CA GLY A 225 -16.39 -6.31 5.50
C GLY A 225 -15.46 -5.57 6.46
N PRO A 226 -15.82 -5.45 7.75
CA PRO A 226 -14.91 -5.02 8.80
C PRO A 226 -13.69 -5.92 8.88
N ALA A 227 -12.50 -5.37 9.17
CA ALA A 227 -11.29 -6.18 9.28
C ALA A 227 -11.31 -7.14 10.48
N GLU A 228 -12.08 -6.83 11.52
CA GLU A 228 -12.30 -7.69 12.68
C GLU A 228 -13.02 -9.00 12.31
N ASP A 229 -13.86 -8.97 11.27
CA ASP A 229 -14.63 -10.14 10.81
C ASP A 229 -13.81 -11.15 10.00
N LEU A 230 -12.56 -10.84 9.66
CA LEU A 230 -11.70 -11.69 8.83
C LEU A 230 -11.56 -13.13 9.33
N LEU A 231 -11.53 -13.33 10.66
CA LEU A 231 -11.37 -14.67 11.26
C LEU A 231 -12.71 -15.31 11.69
N THR A 232 -13.82 -14.60 11.58
CA THR A 232 -15.13 -15.06 12.06
C THR A 232 -16.16 -15.15 10.94
N THR A 233 -15.85 -14.66 9.76
CA THR A 233 -16.74 -14.71 8.59
C THR A 233 -17.02 -16.16 8.16
N THR A 234 -18.23 -16.41 7.72
CA THR A 234 -18.67 -17.71 7.17
C THR A 234 -18.43 -17.82 5.66
N ASP A 235 -17.82 -16.81 5.03
CA ASP A 235 -17.44 -16.90 3.61
C ASP A 235 -16.37 -17.99 3.43
N PRO A 236 -16.63 -19.03 2.63
CA PRO A 236 -15.73 -20.20 2.57
C PRO A 236 -14.38 -19.91 1.93
N VAL A 237 -14.25 -18.85 1.11
CA VAL A 237 -12.98 -18.43 0.49
C VAL A 237 -12.13 -17.69 1.52
N VAL A 238 -12.74 -16.78 2.25
CA VAL A 238 -12.06 -16.03 3.32
C VAL A 238 -11.66 -16.98 4.44
N ASP A 239 -12.58 -17.81 4.92
CA ASP A 239 -12.35 -18.79 6.00
C ASP A 239 -11.17 -19.71 5.65
N GLN A 240 -11.16 -20.32 4.47
CA GLN A 240 -10.04 -21.15 4.01
C GLN A 240 -8.72 -20.38 4.01
N PHE A 241 -8.73 -19.14 3.51
CA PHE A 241 -7.52 -18.34 3.37
C PHE A 241 -6.96 -17.91 4.73
N THR A 242 -7.82 -17.41 5.60
CA THR A 242 -7.43 -16.86 6.91
C THR A 242 -6.96 -17.93 7.89
N HIS A 243 -7.55 -19.14 7.82
CA HIS A 243 -7.17 -20.27 8.67
C HIS A 243 -6.11 -21.20 8.03
N GLY A 244 -5.70 -20.92 6.76
CA GLY A 244 -4.67 -21.71 6.08
C GLY A 244 -5.08 -23.15 5.78
N CYS A 245 -6.39 -23.41 5.59
CA CYS A 245 -6.91 -24.75 5.34
C CYS A 245 -6.51 -25.25 3.93
N ALA A 246 -5.90 -26.44 3.85
CA ALA A 246 -5.51 -27.03 2.56
C ALA A 246 -6.70 -27.43 1.69
N GLN A 247 -7.85 -27.73 2.29
CA GLN A 247 -9.08 -28.11 1.63
C GLN A 247 -10.06 -26.94 1.62
N GLY A 248 -10.71 -26.69 0.47
CA GLY A 248 -11.69 -25.60 0.33
C GLY A 248 -11.85 -25.13 -1.11
N PRO A 249 -12.56 -24.02 -1.34
CA PRO A 249 -12.81 -23.46 -2.68
C PRO A 249 -11.54 -22.96 -3.37
N ILE A 250 -10.51 -22.51 -2.62
CA ILE A 250 -9.22 -22.11 -3.19
C ILE A 250 -8.43 -23.36 -3.54
N LYS A 251 -8.34 -23.66 -4.85
CA LYS A 251 -7.57 -24.82 -5.34
C LYS A 251 -6.14 -24.36 -5.67
N MET A 252 -5.16 -24.89 -4.96
CA MET A 252 -3.75 -24.70 -5.30
C MET A 252 -3.36 -25.70 -6.37
N ALA A 253 -2.83 -25.23 -7.51
CA ALA A 253 -2.23 -26.09 -8.52
C ALA A 253 -0.92 -26.66 -7.94
N LEU A 254 -0.96 -27.87 -7.46
CA LEU A 254 0.27 -28.63 -7.17
C LEU A 254 0.95 -28.90 -8.52
N ARG A 255 2.04 -28.17 -8.81
CA ARG A 255 2.92 -28.57 -9.92
C ARG A 255 3.50 -29.95 -9.55
N ARG A 256 3.05 -30.97 -10.30
CA ARG A 256 3.72 -32.26 -10.36
C ARG A 256 5.01 -32.13 -11.17
#